data_8c04d48e10920d9c0cb38e52bb4771ed
#
_entry.id   8c04d48e10920d9c0cb38e52bb4771ed
#
_cell.length_a   1.000
_cell.length_b   1.000
_cell.length_c   1.000
_cell.angle_alpha   90.00
_cell.angle_beta   90.00
_cell.angle_gamma   90.00
#
_symmetry.space_group_name_H-M   'P 1'
#
loop_
_entity.id
_entity.type
_entity.pdbx_description
1 polymer ?
#
loop_
_entity_poly.entity_id
_entity_poly.type
_entity_poly.pdbx_seq_one_letter_code
_entity_poly.pdbx_strand_id
1 'polypeptide(L)'
;ILNAMHISSEDQRNPEIPDLTIPLYKDVKKVFKSEKGTVFLFPGSGTGAWESAIINTMSPNEKVLIYRYGQFSHLWADMFKRLGLDTQLVEREWGTGTPPEEVEKTLKADTEHKIKVVCVTQNETATGVTSHVEDIRKAMDAANHPALLFVDGVSSIASIDFRMDEWKVDCAISGSQKGFMLPSGMAIMCVSE
;
A
#
# COMPACT_ATOMS: atom_id res chain seq x y z
N ILE A 1 2.01 23.39 -9.70
CA ILE A 1 3.12 22.68 -9.03
C ILE A 1 4.37 23.55 -9.10
N LEU A 2 4.90 23.88 -10.30
CA LEU A 2 6.15 24.67 -10.42
C LEU A 2 6.10 25.99 -9.63
N ASN A 3 5.01 26.76 -9.71
CA ASN A 3 4.88 28.00 -8.96
C ASN A 3 4.91 27.79 -7.43
N ALA A 4 4.34 26.69 -6.94
CA ALA A 4 4.40 26.35 -5.52
C ALA A 4 5.80 25.97 -5.05
N MET A 5 6.65 25.47 -5.95
CA MET A 5 8.05 25.12 -5.65
C MET A 5 8.99 26.35 -5.62
N HIS A 6 8.52 27.52 -6.08
CA HIS A 6 9.29 28.78 -6.02
C HIS A 6 9.14 29.53 -4.68
N ILE A 7 8.42 28.96 -3.73
CA ILE A 7 8.37 29.51 -2.36
C ILE A 7 9.73 29.23 -1.70
N SER A 8 10.25 30.24 -1.00
CA SER A 8 11.50 30.12 -0.26
C SER A 8 11.43 28.95 0.73
N SER A 9 12.49 28.17 0.82
CA SER A 9 12.57 27.10 1.82
C SER A 9 12.59 27.70 3.22
N GLU A 10 11.74 27.20 4.07
CA GLU A 10 11.65 27.54 5.49
C GLU A 10 12.52 26.60 6.33
N ASP A 11 13.05 27.08 7.45
CA ASP A 11 13.70 26.20 8.42
C ASP A 11 12.65 25.24 9.01
N GLN A 12 12.87 23.94 8.91
CA GLN A 12 11.97 22.91 9.43
C GLN A 12 11.69 23.05 10.94
N ARG A 13 12.48 23.81 11.67
CA ARG A 13 12.30 24.11 13.09
C ARG A 13 11.53 25.41 13.34
N ASN A 14 11.13 26.11 12.28
CA ASN A 14 10.30 27.31 12.42
C ASN A 14 8.98 26.95 13.14
N PRO A 15 8.63 27.65 14.23
CA PRO A 15 7.38 27.40 14.97
C PRO A 15 6.10 27.46 14.13
N GLU A 16 6.14 28.11 12.96
CA GLU A 16 5.00 28.24 12.03
C GLU A 16 4.84 27.02 11.10
N ILE A 17 5.82 26.11 11.01
CA ILE A 17 5.74 24.91 10.15
C ILE A 17 4.53 24.04 10.48
N PRO A 18 4.11 23.83 11.72
CA PRO A 18 2.89 23.10 12.04
C PRO A 18 1.62 23.71 11.42
N ASP A 19 1.53 25.02 11.25
CA ASP A 19 0.38 25.67 10.63
C ASP A 19 0.22 25.30 9.16
N LEU A 20 1.33 24.97 8.48
CA LEU A 20 1.34 24.45 7.11
C LEU A 20 1.10 22.93 7.10
N THR A 21 1.80 22.18 7.96
CA THR A 21 1.87 20.72 7.85
C THR A 21 0.65 20.02 8.44
N ILE A 22 0.05 20.51 9.53
CA ILE A 22 -1.12 19.88 10.15
C ILE A 22 -2.34 19.85 9.20
N PRO A 23 -2.71 20.95 8.51
CA PRO A 23 -3.76 20.89 7.49
C PRO A 23 -3.42 19.96 6.34
N LEU A 24 -2.15 19.92 5.90
CA LEU A 24 -1.68 19.06 4.82
C LEU A 24 -1.92 17.59 5.13
N TYR A 25 -1.55 17.11 6.32
CA TYR A 25 -1.80 15.73 6.74
C TYR A 25 -3.29 15.37 6.74
N LYS A 26 -4.16 16.31 7.15
CA LYS A 26 -5.61 16.12 7.10
C LYS A 26 -6.14 16.04 5.67
N ASP A 27 -5.59 16.84 4.76
CA ASP A 27 -6.03 16.85 3.36
C ASP A 27 -5.52 15.64 2.58
N VAL A 28 -4.28 15.22 2.79
CA VAL A 28 -3.73 14.00 2.18
C VAL A 28 -4.55 12.78 2.59
N LYS A 29 -5.02 12.71 3.83
CA LYS A 29 -5.89 11.64 4.30
C LYS A 29 -7.17 11.50 3.48
N LYS A 30 -7.75 12.59 3.00
CA LYS A 30 -8.93 12.59 2.13
C LYS A 30 -8.68 11.91 0.78
N VAL A 31 -7.44 11.96 0.26
CA VAL A 31 -7.06 11.27 -0.99
C VAL A 31 -7.19 9.75 -0.84
N PHE A 32 -6.89 9.23 0.34
CA PHE A 32 -7.08 7.81 0.68
C PHE A 32 -8.54 7.47 0.99
N LYS A 33 -9.45 8.44 1.05
CA LYS A 33 -10.82 8.28 1.55
C LYS A 33 -10.82 7.59 2.92
N SER A 34 -9.97 8.09 3.82
CA SER A 34 -9.88 7.63 5.20
C SER A 34 -10.20 8.77 6.16
N GLU A 35 -11.05 8.49 7.14
CA GLU A 35 -11.35 9.40 8.26
C GLU A 35 -10.53 9.02 9.49
N LYS A 36 -10.28 7.73 9.69
CA LYS A 36 -9.67 7.17 10.90
C LYS A 36 -8.16 6.95 10.79
N GLY A 37 -7.68 6.57 9.62
CA GLY A 37 -6.29 6.21 9.40
C GLY A 37 -5.29 7.35 9.70
N THR A 38 -4.04 6.98 9.82
CA THR A 38 -2.92 7.90 10.03
C THR A 38 -2.04 7.97 8.77
N VAL A 39 -1.80 9.19 8.29
CA VAL A 39 -0.92 9.42 7.14
C VAL A 39 0.53 9.61 7.59
N PHE A 40 1.43 8.98 6.87
CA PHE A 40 2.88 9.14 7.00
C PHE A 40 3.46 9.70 5.69
N LEU A 41 4.20 10.81 5.80
CA LEU A 41 4.94 11.42 4.70
C LEU A 41 6.42 11.45 5.09
N PHE A 42 7.27 10.85 4.26
CA PHE A 42 8.71 10.81 4.55
C PHE A 42 9.52 10.78 3.26
N PRO A 43 10.78 11.27 3.28
CA PRO A 43 11.68 11.18 2.13
C PRO A 43 11.88 9.72 1.70
N GLY A 44 11.57 9.43 0.44
CA GLY A 44 11.65 8.07 -0.09
C GLY A 44 10.89 7.91 -1.40
N SER A 45 10.75 6.66 -1.81
CA SER A 45 9.97 6.24 -2.98
C SER A 45 8.83 5.32 -2.55
N GLY A 46 7.96 4.92 -3.48
CA GLY A 46 6.97 3.87 -3.23
C GLY A 46 7.63 2.57 -2.74
N THR A 47 8.81 2.23 -3.25
CA THR A 47 9.60 1.08 -2.79
C THR A 47 10.04 1.23 -1.32
N GLY A 48 10.48 2.43 -0.92
CA GLY A 48 10.80 2.71 0.48
C GLY A 48 9.55 2.64 1.38
N ALA A 49 8.37 2.98 0.86
CA ALA A 49 7.12 2.82 1.58
C ALA A 49 6.73 1.34 1.75
N TRP A 50 6.97 0.48 0.74
CA TRP A 50 6.82 -0.97 0.86
C TRP A 50 7.66 -1.54 2.01
N GLU A 51 8.95 -1.17 2.03
CA GLU A 51 9.88 -1.60 3.08
C GLU A 51 9.42 -1.11 4.45
N SER A 52 9.09 0.18 4.57
CA SER A 52 8.59 0.78 5.81
C SER A 52 7.34 0.06 6.33
N ALA A 53 6.36 -0.22 5.48
CA ALA A 53 5.15 -0.93 5.87
C ALA A 53 5.47 -2.31 6.47
N ILE A 54 6.34 -3.06 5.83
CA ILE A 54 6.67 -4.43 6.23
C ILE A 54 7.54 -4.47 7.49
N ILE A 55 8.63 -3.71 7.56
CA ILE A 55 9.54 -3.80 8.71
C ILE A 55 8.96 -3.25 10.02
N ASN A 56 7.90 -2.43 9.94
CA ASN A 56 7.19 -1.91 11.12
C ASN A 56 6.01 -2.79 11.55
N THR A 57 5.62 -3.80 10.76
CA THR A 57 4.44 -4.62 11.04
C THR A 57 4.74 -6.12 11.11
N MET A 58 5.85 -6.56 10.55
CA MET A 58 6.21 -7.97 10.47
C MET A 58 7.60 -8.26 11.03
N SER A 59 7.74 -9.44 11.59
CA SER A 59 9.01 -10.00 12.06
C SER A 59 9.58 -11.01 11.06
N PRO A 60 10.90 -11.27 11.07
CA PRO A 60 11.49 -12.33 10.24
C PRO A 60 10.79 -13.69 10.44
N ASN A 61 10.64 -14.45 9.36
CA ASN A 61 9.93 -15.74 9.28
C ASN A 61 8.38 -15.64 9.41
N GLU A 62 7.79 -14.48 9.63
CA GLU A 62 6.34 -14.36 9.51
C GLU A 62 5.90 -14.48 8.05
N LYS A 63 4.70 -15.05 7.85
CA LYS A 63 4.21 -15.39 6.53
C LYS A 63 3.43 -14.26 5.89
N VAL A 64 3.79 -13.95 4.63
CA VAL A 64 3.09 -13.00 3.77
C VAL A 64 2.57 -13.71 2.52
N LEU A 65 1.33 -13.42 2.12
CA LEU A 65 0.73 -13.89 0.87
C LEU A 65 0.79 -12.78 -0.18
N ILE A 66 1.32 -13.10 -1.36
CA ILE A 66 1.32 -12.20 -2.52
C ILE A 66 1.14 -12.98 -3.82
N TYR A 67 0.37 -12.40 -4.75
CA TYR A 67 0.18 -12.90 -6.11
C TYR A 67 1.08 -12.11 -7.07
N ARG A 68 1.89 -12.83 -7.87
CA ARG A 68 2.76 -12.23 -8.89
C ARG A 68 2.08 -12.27 -10.25
N TYR A 69 1.67 -11.12 -10.75
CA TYR A 69 1.03 -10.95 -12.05
C TYR A 69 1.62 -9.80 -12.89
N GLY A 70 2.80 -9.32 -12.48
CA GLY A 70 3.56 -8.31 -13.19
C GLY A 70 4.86 -7.95 -12.48
N GLN A 71 5.49 -6.86 -12.93
CA GLN A 71 6.82 -6.47 -12.46
C GLN A 71 6.82 -5.95 -11.01
N PHE A 72 5.82 -5.13 -10.63
CA PHE A 72 5.83 -4.51 -9.29
C PHE A 72 5.41 -5.51 -8.22
N SER A 73 4.44 -6.35 -8.47
CA SER A 73 4.12 -7.48 -7.59
C SER A 73 5.30 -8.45 -7.44
N HIS A 74 6.11 -8.65 -8.50
CA HIS A 74 7.35 -9.42 -8.42
C HIS A 74 8.40 -8.76 -7.53
N LEU A 75 8.67 -7.46 -7.74
CA LEU A 75 9.68 -6.73 -6.96
C LEU A 75 9.32 -6.65 -5.48
N TRP A 76 8.04 -6.53 -5.15
CA TRP A 76 7.59 -6.52 -3.77
C TRP A 76 7.78 -7.90 -3.11
N ALA A 77 7.43 -8.97 -3.82
CA ALA A 77 7.70 -10.33 -3.36
C ALA A 77 9.19 -10.63 -3.15
N ASP A 78 10.06 -10.10 -4.03
CA ASP A 78 11.51 -10.22 -3.89
C ASP A 78 12.02 -9.48 -2.64
N MET A 79 11.46 -8.30 -2.35
CA MET A 79 11.76 -7.57 -1.11
C MET A 79 11.43 -8.39 0.13
N PHE A 80 10.28 -9.06 0.19
CA PHE A 80 9.91 -9.90 1.34
C PHE A 80 10.94 -10.98 1.61
N LYS A 81 11.41 -11.65 0.57
CA LYS A 81 12.47 -12.67 0.68
C LYS A 81 13.77 -12.09 1.22
N ARG A 82 14.15 -10.90 0.75
CA ARG A 82 15.36 -10.20 1.23
C ARG A 82 15.25 -9.75 2.69
N LEU A 83 14.04 -9.42 3.14
CA LEU A 83 13.75 -9.07 4.54
C LEU A 83 13.60 -10.31 5.44
N GLY A 84 13.74 -11.53 4.90
CA GLY A 84 13.70 -12.77 5.67
C GLY A 84 12.28 -13.22 6.04
N LEU A 85 11.26 -12.82 5.28
CA LEU A 85 9.88 -13.27 5.48
C LEU A 85 9.61 -14.62 4.81
N ASP A 86 8.72 -15.41 5.39
CA ASP A 86 8.12 -16.60 4.75
C ASP A 86 7.14 -16.12 3.67
N THR A 87 7.60 -16.07 2.42
CA THR A 87 6.82 -15.52 1.31
C THR A 87 6.06 -16.60 0.58
N GLN A 88 4.74 -16.66 0.79
CA GLN A 88 3.84 -17.47 -0.02
C GLN A 88 3.54 -16.74 -1.32
N LEU A 89 4.37 -16.97 -2.33
CA LEU A 89 4.25 -16.39 -3.66
C LEU A 89 3.41 -17.29 -4.56
N VAL A 90 2.30 -16.75 -5.06
CA VAL A 90 1.45 -17.44 -6.04
C VAL A 90 1.69 -16.83 -7.43
N GLU A 91 2.19 -17.65 -8.33
CA GLU A 91 2.44 -17.24 -9.72
C GLU A 91 1.15 -17.15 -10.51
N ARG A 92 0.97 -16.04 -11.23
CA ARG A 92 -0.16 -15.81 -12.12
C ARG A 92 0.32 -15.37 -13.49
N GLU A 93 -0.51 -15.57 -14.49
CA GLU A 93 -0.29 -14.99 -15.80
C GLU A 93 -0.28 -13.46 -15.70
N TRP A 94 0.67 -12.83 -16.36
CA TRP A 94 0.75 -11.37 -16.35
C TRP A 94 -0.49 -10.75 -17.00
N GLY A 95 -1.03 -9.71 -16.36
CA GLY A 95 -2.25 -9.05 -16.82
C GLY A 95 -3.56 -9.61 -16.25
N THR A 96 -3.51 -10.53 -15.29
CA THR A 96 -4.72 -11.14 -14.70
C THR A 96 -5.17 -10.53 -13.38
N GLY A 97 -4.26 -9.90 -12.62
CA GLY A 97 -4.55 -9.34 -11.28
C GLY A 97 -4.61 -10.40 -10.18
N THR A 98 -4.96 -9.95 -8.96
CA THR A 98 -5.15 -10.82 -7.80
C THR A 98 -6.58 -11.40 -7.82
N PRO A 99 -6.76 -12.74 -7.88
CA PRO A 99 -8.09 -13.36 -7.93
C PRO A 99 -8.68 -13.50 -6.53
N PRO A 100 -9.84 -12.86 -6.23
CA PRO A 100 -10.46 -12.90 -4.90
C PRO A 100 -10.79 -14.32 -4.43
N GLU A 101 -11.29 -15.17 -5.33
CA GLU A 101 -11.66 -16.55 -5.03
C GLU A 101 -10.47 -17.43 -4.61
N GLU A 102 -9.28 -17.16 -5.15
CA GLU A 102 -8.07 -17.87 -4.71
C GLU A 102 -7.54 -17.33 -3.38
N VAL A 103 -7.69 -16.03 -3.13
CA VAL A 103 -7.37 -15.42 -1.82
C VAL A 103 -8.24 -16.08 -0.75
N GLU A 104 -9.56 -16.16 -0.96
CA GLU A 104 -10.49 -16.81 -0.04
C GLU A 104 -10.09 -18.28 0.23
N LYS A 105 -9.85 -19.04 -0.84
CA LYS A 105 -9.45 -20.44 -0.75
C LYS A 105 -8.14 -20.62 0.03
N THR A 106 -7.15 -19.77 -0.25
CA THR A 106 -5.83 -19.82 0.40
C THR A 106 -5.96 -19.53 1.89
N LEU A 107 -6.73 -18.49 2.25
CA LEU A 107 -6.91 -18.10 3.65
C LEU A 107 -7.75 -19.12 4.42
N LYS A 108 -8.79 -19.71 3.82
CA LYS A 108 -9.56 -20.82 4.44
C LYS A 108 -8.71 -22.05 4.70
N ALA A 109 -7.70 -22.29 3.88
CA ALA A 109 -6.77 -23.41 4.08
C ALA A 109 -5.71 -23.14 5.17
N ASP A 110 -5.48 -21.87 5.52
CA ASP A 110 -4.55 -21.44 6.58
C ASP A 110 -5.24 -21.46 7.96
N THR A 111 -5.67 -22.62 8.40
CA THR A 111 -6.42 -22.80 9.66
C THR A 111 -5.62 -22.42 10.92
N GLU A 112 -4.29 -22.34 10.83
CA GLU A 112 -3.42 -21.91 11.92
C GLU A 112 -3.15 -20.40 11.91
N HIS A 113 -3.73 -19.65 10.96
CA HIS A 113 -3.57 -18.21 10.78
C HIS A 113 -2.10 -17.77 10.74
N LYS A 114 -1.30 -18.49 9.98
CA LYS A 114 0.14 -18.19 9.79
C LYS A 114 0.36 -17.02 8.86
N ILE A 115 -0.53 -16.80 7.88
CA ILE A 115 -0.49 -15.65 6.99
C ILE A 115 -0.86 -14.40 7.80
N LYS A 116 0.09 -13.47 7.93
CA LYS A 116 -0.12 -12.21 8.68
C LYS A 116 -0.59 -11.08 7.81
N VAL A 117 -0.14 -11.06 6.56
CA VAL A 117 -0.45 -10.00 5.62
C VAL A 117 -0.77 -10.58 4.24
N VAL A 118 -1.81 -10.06 3.60
CA VAL A 118 -2.10 -10.23 2.18
C VAL A 118 -1.69 -8.94 1.47
N CYS A 119 -0.77 -9.04 0.51
CA CYS A 119 -0.27 -7.92 -0.26
C CYS A 119 -0.86 -7.90 -1.66
N VAL A 120 -1.37 -6.75 -2.08
CA VAL A 120 -2.04 -6.55 -3.38
C VAL A 120 -1.46 -5.32 -4.08
N THR A 121 -0.99 -5.47 -5.29
CA THR A 121 -0.69 -4.34 -6.19
C THR A 121 -1.99 -3.95 -6.89
N GLN A 122 -2.61 -2.83 -6.51
CA GLN A 122 -3.91 -2.44 -7.07
C GLN A 122 -3.83 -2.20 -8.57
N ASN A 123 -2.86 -1.41 -9.03
CA ASN A 123 -2.60 -1.21 -10.45
C ASN A 123 -1.18 -1.68 -10.79
N GLU A 124 -1.08 -2.78 -11.49
CA GLU A 124 0.21 -3.30 -11.97
C GLU A 124 0.66 -2.51 -13.19
N THR A 125 1.59 -1.61 -13.00
CA THR A 125 2.06 -0.67 -14.03
C THR A 125 2.60 -1.37 -15.27
N ALA A 126 3.25 -2.53 -15.11
CA ALA A 126 3.86 -3.25 -16.23
C ALA A 126 2.84 -3.80 -17.23
N THR A 127 1.61 -4.03 -16.79
CA THR A 127 0.56 -4.65 -17.62
C THR A 127 -0.70 -3.78 -17.73
N GLY A 128 -0.85 -2.77 -16.87
CA GLY A 128 -2.03 -1.92 -16.79
C GLY A 128 -3.25 -2.59 -16.15
N VAL A 129 -3.09 -3.81 -15.60
CA VAL A 129 -4.19 -4.50 -14.92
C VAL A 129 -4.48 -3.88 -13.56
N THR A 130 -5.77 -3.78 -13.25
CA THR A 130 -6.25 -3.32 -11.93
C THR A 130 -6.88 -4.47 -11.17
N SER A 131 -6.36 -4.76 -9.98
CA SER A 131 -6.96 -5.70 -9.03
C SER A 131 -8.11 -5.03 -8.26
N HIS A 132 -9.23 -5.73 -8.11
CA HIS A 132 -10.41 -5.25 -7.38
C HIS A 132 -10.22 -5.42 -5.86
N VAL A 133 -9.66 -4.41 -5.21
CA VAL A 133 -9.32 -4.44 -3.76
C VAL A 133 -10.54 -4.72 -2.89
N GLU A 134 -11.69 -4.14 -3.24
CA GLU A 134 -12.96 -4.39 -2.53
C GLU A 134 -13.34 -5.88 -2.52
N ASP A 135 -13.22 -6.54 -3.67
CA ASP A 135 -13.60 -7.97 -3.78
C ASP A 135 -12.58 -8.87 -3.07
N ILE A 136 -11.30 -8.47 -3.08
CA ILE A 136 -10.28 -9.15 -2.29
C ILE A 136 -10.59 -9.02 -0.79
N ARG A 137 -10.99 -7.83 -0.32
CA ARG A 137 -11.40 -7.66 1.09
C ARG A 137 -12.61 -8.52 1.44
N LYS A 138 -13.64 -8.57 0.57
CA LYS A 138 -14.80 -9.45 0.75
C LYS A 138 -14.38 -10.93 0.86
N ALA A 139 -13.43 -11.36 0.03
CA ALA A 139 -12.88 -12.72 0.07
C ALA A 139 -12.15 -13.01 1.40
N MET A 140 -11.37 -12.06 1.91
CA MET A 140 -10.72 -12.16 3.22
C MET A 140 -11.74 -12.23 4.36
N ASP A 141 -12.78 -11.39 4.31
CA ASP A 141 -13.88 -11.41 5.29
C ASP A 141 -14.66 -12.74 5.24
N ALA A 142 -14.93 -13.29 4.03
CA ALA A 142 -15.59 -14.58 3.84
C ALA A 142 -14.73 -15.77 4.33
N ALA A 143 -13.42 -15.63 4.34
CA ALA A 143 -12.51 -16.59 4.95
C ALA A 143 -12.46 -16.48 6.48
N ASN A 144 -13.01 -15.42 7.06
CA ASN A 144 -12.91 -15.09 8.49
C ASN A 144 -11.48 -15.14 9.01
N HIS A 145 -10.54 -14.57 8.24
CA HIS A 145 -9.12 -14.65 8.49
C HIS A 145 -8.56 -13.30 9.03
N PRO A 146 -7.71 -13.30 10.08
CA PRO A 146 -7.24 -12.09 10.74
C PRO A 146 -6.09 -11.38 10.01
N ALA A 147 -5.65 -11.86 8.84
CA ALA A 147 -4.57 -11.23 8.09
C ALA A 147 -4.90 -9.77 7.73
N LEU A 148 -3.89 -8.93 7.77
CA LEU A 148 -3.97 -7.54 7.32
C LEU A 148 -3.98 -7.47 5.79
N LEU A 149 -4.62 -6.44 5.24
CA LEU A 149 -4.62 -6.13 3.81
C LEU A 149 -3.72 -4.94 3.52
N PHE A 150 -2.60 -5.17 2.84
CA PHE A 150 -1.69 -4.12 2.39
C PHE A 150 -1.85 -3.90 0.89
N VAL A 151 -1.99 -2.65 0.48
CA VAL A 151 -2.22 -2.28 -0.92
C VAL A 151 -1.10 -1.37 -1.43
N ASP A 152 -0.39 -1.84 -2.42
CA ASP A 152 0.44 -1.00 -3.27
C ASP A 152 -0.48 -0.22 -4.22
N GLY A 153 -0.66 1.05 -3.92
CA GLY A 153 -1.39 2.01 -4.72
C GLY A 153 -0.49 3.07 -5.36
N VAL A 154 0.80 2.80 -5.51
CA VAL A 154 1.77 3.79 -6.03
C VAL A 154 1.33 4.35 -7.38
N SER A 155 0.82 3.54 -8.29
CA SER A 155 0.35 4.00 -9.60
C SER A 155 -1.17 4.16 -9.70
N SER A 156 -1.93 3.94 -8.64
CA SER A 156 -3.39 3.98 -8.63
C SER A 156 -3.97 5.07 -7.74
N ILE A 157 -3.48 5.22 -6.51
CA ILE A 157 -4.01 6.22 -5.56
C ILE A 157 -3.85 7.64 -6.12
N ALA A 158 -4.91 8.43 -6.01
CA ALA A 158 -5.08 9.73 -6.64
C ALA A 158 -5.23 9.71 -8.18
N SER A 159 -5.21 8.54 -8.83
CA SER A 159 -5.42 8.38 -10.28
C SER A 159 -6.71 7.62 -10.59
N ILE A 160 -7.01 6.56 -9.85
CA ILE A 160 -8.25 5.78 -9.95
C ILE A 160 -8.91 5.68 -8.58
N ASP A 161 -10.14 5.15 -8.53
CA ASP A 161 -10.86 5.04 -7.27
C ASP A 161 -10.14 4.15 -6.27
N PHE A 162 -10.01 4.65 -5.05
CA PHE A 162 -9.45 3.95 -3.90
C PHE A 162 -10.19 4.39 -2.64
N ARG A 163 -10.61 3.45 -1.79
CA ARG A 163 -11.46 3.71 -0.64
C ARG A 163 -10.98 2.94 0.57
N MET A 164 -10.01 3.53 1.28
CA MET A 164 -9.31 2.84 2.36
C MET A 164 -10.25 2.32 3.45
N ASP A 165 -11.07 3.20 4.03
CA ASP A 165 -11.94 2.82 5.16
C ASP A 165 -13.07 1.88 4.72
N GLU A 166 -13.69 2.16 3.56
CA GLU A 166 -14.78 1.33 3.03
C GLU A 166 -14.32 -0.09 2.68
N TRP A 167 -13.14 -0.21 2.09
CA TRP A 167 -12.55 -1.50 1.73
C TRP A 167 -11.70 -2.10 2.85
N LYS A 168 -11.71 -1.51 4.04
CA LYS A 168 -10.97 -1.96 5.22
C LYS A 168 -9.51 -2.33 4.89
N VAL A 169 -8.83 -1.45 4.16
CA VAL A 169 -7.41 -1.59 3.86
C VAL A 169 -6.61 -1.18 5.09
N ASP A 170 -5.68 -2.02 5.54
CA ASP A 170 -4.91 -1.78 6.75
C ASP A 170 -3.69 -0.88 6.48
N CYS A 171 -3.06 -1.03 5.32
CA CYS A 171 -1.96 -0.17 4.89
C CYS A 171 -2.07 0.11 3.39
N ALA A 172 -2.13 1.39 3.03
CA ALA A 172 -2.16 1.87 1.65
C ALA A 172 -0.89 2.66 1.34
N ILE A 173 -0.22 2.30 0.26
CA ILE A 173 1.10 2.81 -0.11
C ILE A 173 1.03 3.58 -1.41
N SER A 174 1.65 4.76 -1.45
CA SER A 174 1.74 5.60 -2.65
C SER A 174 3.09 6.34 -2.72
N GLY A 175 3.25 7.10 -3.79
CA GLY A 175 4.43 7.94 -4.02
C GLY A 175 4.07 9.26 -4.69
N SER A 176 4.87 10.29 -4.44
CA SER A 176 4.57 11.66 -4.86
C SER A 176 4.50 11.86 -6.37
N GLN A 177 5.30 11.15 -7.16
CA GLN A 177 5.45 11.37 -8.61
C GLN A 177 4.39 10.70 -9.50
N LYS A 178 3.37 10.10 -8.93
CA LYS A 178 2.29 9.41 -9.64
C LYS A 178 1.01 10.25 -9.57
N GLY A 179 -0.09 9.70 -9.09
CA GLY A 179 -1.38 10.40 -9.02
C GLY A 179 -1.35 11.71 -8.24
N PHE A 180 -0.47 11.86 -7.27
CA PHE A 180 -0.27 13.12 -6.56
C PHE A 180 0.34 14.24 -7.41
N MET A 181 0.88 13.94 -8.60
CA MET A 181 1.44 14.91 -9.56
C MET A 181 2.52 15.83 -8.96
N LEU A 182 3.32 15.32 -8.04
CA LEU A 182 4.43 16.03 -7.40
C LEU A 182 5.77 15.52 -7.96
N PRO A 183 6.89 16.20 -7.72
CA PRO A 183 8.21 15.64 -7.95
C PRO A 183 8.41 14.34 -7.16
N SER A 184 9.25 13.46 -7.69
CA SER A 184 9.64 12.24 -6.98
C SER A 184 10.46 12.58 -5.72
N GLY A 185 10.45 11.67 -4.75
CA GLY A 185 11.28 11.79 -3.54
C GLY A 185 10.48 11.74 -2.23
N MET A 186 9.16 11.60 -2.29
CA MET A 186 8.33 11.45 -1.10
C MET A 186 7.53 10.15 -1.15
N ALA A 187 7.70 9.32 -0.15
CA ALA A 187 6.83 8.20 0.16
C ALA A 187 5.57 8.71 0.89
N ILE A 188 4.42 8.18 0.52
CA ILE A 188 3.11 8.58 1.07
C ILE A 188 2.41 7.29 1.48
N MET A 189 2.07 7.17 2.75
CA MET A 189 1.44 5.98 3.29
C MET A 189 0.28 6.35 4.21
N CYS A 190 -0.80 5.58 4.18
CA CYS A 190 -1.88 5.68 5.14
C CYS A 190 -2.11 4.32 5.79
N VAL A 191 -2.19 4.31 7.12
CA VAL A 191 -2.34 3.10 7.95
C VAL A 191 -3.64 3.21 8.73
N SER A 192 -4.41 2.13 8.83
CA SER A 192 -5.62 2.05 9.66
C SER A 192 -5.31 2.20 11.16
N GLU A 193 -6.34 2.36 11.97
CA GLU A 193 -6.23 2.33 13.43
C GLU A 193 -5.80 0.94 13.93
#